data_f5df723942108f12d7f90a794fb60b3c
#
_entry.id   f5df723942108f12d7f90a794fb60b3c
#
_cell.length_a   1.000
_cell.length_b   1.000
_cell.length_c   1.000
_cell.angle_alpha   90.00
_cell.angle_beta   90.00
_cell.angle_gamma   90.00
#
_symmetry.space_group_name_H-M   'P 1'
#
loop_
_entity.id
_entity.type
_entity.pdbx_description
1 polymer ?
#
loop_
_entity_poly.entity_id
_entity_poly.type
_entity_poly.pdbx_seq_one_letter_code
_entity_poly.pdbx_strand_id
1 'polypeptide(L)'
;MKLLKLGIPKGSLERSTIDLFRKSGWKITVDDRSYFPAVDDRELGLSLVRAQEMSRYVVGGNLDAGITGIDWILENDSKVVVACNLVYAKSTLQPTRWVLAVRADSPIERPEDLEGKTVATELVNYTRRYFAERGIDVTVQFSWGATEAKAAERLVDAIVEVTETGSTIRAHGLRIVNTLFESNPQLIVHEAAWLDPWKRAKVDQISLLLQGALVAETKVGIKMNVPRASLDRVIALIPSLTAPTIAHLHPTAALHGEEWLSVESVIAETVARDLIPELRRAGAVGIVEYPLNKVL
;
A
#
# COMPACT_ATOMS: atom_id res chain seq x y z
N MET A 1 12.49 22.85 -19.92
CA MET A 1 12.90 21.91 -18.85
C MET A 1 11.86 20.80 -18.83
N LYS A 2 12.27 19.53 -18.83
CA LYS A 2 11.34 18.40 -18.75
C LYS A 2 10.79 18.34 -17.32
N LEU A 3 9.46 18.24 -17.17
CA LEU A 3 8.78 18.22 -15.89
C LEU A 3 7.65 17.18 -15.92
N LEU A 4 7.62 16.28 -14.94
CA LEU A 4 6.49 15.39 -14.68
C LEU A 4 5.63 16.00 -13.56
N LYS A 5 4.36 16.30 -13.84
CA LYS A 5 3.40 16.78 -12.85
C LYS A 5 2.77 15.59 -12.15
N LEU A 6 3.08 15.40 -10.86
CA LEU A 6 2.65 14.26 -10.08
C LEU A 6 1.74 14.68 -8.93
N GLY A 7 0.54 14.12 -8.89
CA GLY A 7 -0.39 14.26 -7.77
C GLY A 7 -0.07 13.32 -6.61
N ILE A 8 0.04 13.89 -5.41
CA ILE A 8 0.17 13.13 -4.15
C ILE A 8 -1.15 13.25 -3.39
N PRO A 9 -1.70 12.15 -2.81
CA PRO A 9 -2.96 12.20 -2.12
C PRO A 9 -2.89 13.06 -0.87
N LYS A 10 -3.80 14.04 -0.73
CA LYS A 10 -3.98 14.83 0.48
C LYS A 10 -4.98 14.17 1.42
N GLY A 11 -4.66 14.13 2.70
CA GLY A 11 -5.53 13.58 3.75
C GLY A 11 -4.99 12.28 4.35
N SER A 12 -5.83 11.26 4.46
CA SER A 12 -5.48 10.03 5.20
C SER A 12 -4.23 9.30 4.70
N LEU A 13 -3.95 9.34 3.40
CA LEU A 13 -2.78 8.71 2.78
C LEU A 13 -1.59 9.65 2.59
N GLU A 14 -1.70 10.94 2.90
CA GLU A 14 -0.65 11.93 2.66
C GLU A 14 0.67 11.54 3.33
N ARG A 15 0.62 11.29 4.62
CA ARG A 15 1.82 10.96 5.41
C ARG A 15 2.47 9.66 4.94
N SER A 16 1.70 8.59 4.79
CA SER A 16 2.23 7.29 4.35
C SER A 16 2.82 7.36 2.95
N THR A 17 2.21 8.14 2.04
CA THR A 17 2.75 8.38 0.69
C THR A 17 4.08 9.14 0.74
N ILE A 18 4.17 10.23 1.52
CA ILE A 18 5.41 11.01 1.65
C ILE A 18 6.52 10.17 2.28
N ASP A 19 6.20 9.36 3.30
CA ASP A 19 7.16 8.46 3.93
C ASP A 19 7.67 7.39 2.95
N LEU A 20 6.78 6.87 2.08
CA LEU A 20 7.14 5.94 1.01
C LEU A 20 8.10 6.59 0.00
N PHE A 21 7.83 7.82 -0.44
CA PHE A 21 8.75 8.58 -1.30
C PHE A 21 10.10 8.81 -0.63
N ARG A 22 10.12 9.13 0.67
CA ARG A 22 11.36 9.32 1.43
C ARG A 22 12.20 8.04 1.47
N LYS A 23 11.60 6.88 1.74
CA LYS A 23 12.28 5.58 1.69
C LYS A 23 12.76 5.23 0.28
N SER A 24 12.04 5.69 -0.73
CA SER A 24 12.41 5.53 -2.14
C SER A 24 13.54 6.45 -2.60
N GLY A 25 13.92 7.45 -1.78
CA GLY A 25 15.09 8.30 -2.01
C GLY A 25 14.77 9.75 -2.34
N TRP A 26 13.50 10.19 -2.40
CA TRP A 26 13.13 11.57 -2.59
C TRP A 26 12.90 12.29 -1.26
N LYS A 27 13.38 13.53 -1.14
CA LYS A 27 13.08 14.41 -0.02
C LYS A 27 11.92 15.32 -0.39
N ILE A 28 10.77 15.08 0.22
CA ILE A 28 9.58 15.90 0.03
C ILE A 28 9.37 16.74 1.30
N THR A 29 9.23 18.04 1.11
CA THR A 29 8.91 19.00 2.16
C THR A 29 7.54 19.60 1.92
N VAL A 30 6.65 19.43 2.87
CA VAL A 30 5.29 19.99 2.85
C VAL A 30 5.27 21.23 3.71
N ASP A 31 4.75 22.32 3.18
CA ASP A 31 4.39 23.51 3.93
C ASP A 31 2.87 23.46 4.17
N ASP A 32 2.44 23.65 5.41
CA ASP A 32 1.01 23.60 5.80
C ASP A 32 0.14 24.59 5.03
N ARG A 33 0.74 25.63 4.46
CA ARG A 33 0.08 26.69 3.70
C ARG A 33 0.13 26.46 2.17
N SER A 34 0.83 25.41 1.70
CA SER A 34 1.04 25.14 0.30
C SER A 34 0.46 23.79 -0.12
N TYR A 35 -0.19 23.77 -1.27
CA TYR A 35 -0.60 22.54 -1.95
C TYR A 35 0.47 22.02 -2.93
N PHE A 36 1.63 22.66 -2.99
CA PHE A 36 2.73 22.33 -3.89
C PHE A 36 3.98 22.01 -3.08
N PRO A 37 4.13 20.74 -2.64
CA PRO A 37 5.31 20.32 -1.88
C PRO A 37 6.60 20.55 -2.67
N ALA A 38 7.64 20.97 -1.97
CA ALA A 38 8.98 21.00 -2.55
C ALA A 38 9.57 19.59 -2.58
N VAL A 39 10.32 19.28 -3.65
CA VAL A 39 11.03 18.01 -3.81
C VAL A 39 12.44 18.28 -4.32
N ASP A 40 13.39 17.45 -3.93
CA ASP A 40 14.80 17.55 -4.32
C ASP A 40 15.10 17.07 -5.76
N ASP A 41 14.07 16.69 -6.51
CA ASP A 41 14.14 16.30 -7.92
C ASP A 41 13.54 17.42 -8.81
N ARG A 42 14.40 18.08 -9.60
CA ARG A 42 13.98 19.19 -10.48
C ARG A 42 13.08 18.80 -11.66
N GLU A 43 12.97 17.49 -11.91
CA GLU A 43 12.12 16.92 -12.95
C GLU A 43 10.72 16.56 -12.45
N LEU A 44 10.45 16.72 -11.14
CA LEU A 44 9.14 16.47 -10.53
C LEU A 44 8.48 17.77 -10.07
N GLY A 45 7.24 17.99 -10.48
CA GLY A 45 6.35 18.99 -9.93
C GLY A 45 5.24 18.32 -9.14
N LEU A 46 5.22 18.51 -7.81
CA LEU A 46 4.27 17.85 -6.93
C LEU A 46 3.05 18.72 -6.64
N SER A 47 1.88 18.10 -6.56
CA SER A 47 0.63 18.74 -6.13
C SER A 47 -0.09 17.85 -5.12
N LEU A 48 -0.52 18.42 -3.99
CA LEU A 48 -1.41 17.74 -3.04
C LEU A 48 -2.85 17.85 -3.52
N VAL A 49 -3.46 16.72 -3.81
CA VAL A 49 -4.81 16.61 -4.35
C VAL A 49 -5.60 15.56 -3.56
N ARG A 50 -6.88 15.82 -3.29
CA ARG A 50 -7.74 14.80 -2.66
C ARG A 50 -7.78 13.54 -3.52
N ALA A 51 -7.67 12.36 -2.87
CA ALA A 51 -7.70 11.08 -3.58
C ALA A 51 -8.96 10.93 -4.45
N GLN A 52 -10.11 11.44 -3.96
CA GLN A 52 -11.41 11.47 -4.64
C GLN A 52 -11.39 12.19 -6.00
N GLU A 53 -10.51 13.16 -6.15
CA GLU A 53 -10.43 14.02 -7.34
C GLU A 53 -9.27 13.65 -8.26
N MET A 54 -8.28 12.90 -7.74
CA MET A 54 -7.00 12.63 -8.40
C MET A 54 -7.17 12.09 -9.81
N SER A 55 -7.99 11.06 -9.99
CA SER A 55 -8.17 10.42 -11.29
C SER A 55 -8.76 11.36 -12.34
N ARG A 56 -9.65 12.30 -11.92
CA ARG A 56 -10.21 13.32 -12.84
C ARG A 56 -9.15 14.31 -13.33
N TYR A 57 -8.23 14.74 -12.45
CA TYR A 57 -7.13 15.64 -12.86
C TYR A 57 -6.11 14.95 -13.76
N VAL A 58 -5.91 13.65 -13.57
CA VAL A 58 -5.07 12.86 -14.47
C VAL A 58 -5.76 12.67 -15.81
N VAL A 59 -7.05 12.26 -15.86
CA VAL A 59 -7.82 12.13 -17.12
C VAL A 59 -7.87 13.46 -17.87
N GLY A 60 -8.05 14.58 -17.16
CA GLY A 60 -8.11 15.93 -17.74
C GLY A 60 -6.76 16.47 -18.20
N GLY A 61 -5.64 15.77 -18.00
CA GLY A 61 -4.29 16.20 -18.39
C GLY A 61 -3.71 17.35 -17.55
N ASN A 62 -4.37 17.73 -16.45
CA ASN A 62 -3.85 18.71 -15.50
C ASN A 62 -2.62 18.17 -14.74
N LEU A 63 -2.64 16.86 -14.47
CA LEU A 63 -1.54 16.07 -13.94
C LEU A 63 -1.12 15.02 -14.98
N ASP A 64 0.18 14.76 -15.06
CA ASP A 64 0.72 13.68 -15.89
C ASP A 64 0.52 12.31 -15.23
N ALA A 65 0.64 12.28 -13.92
CA ALA A 65 0.45 11.08 -13.10
C ALA A 65 -0.10 11.47 -11.71
N GLY A 66 -0.61 10.49 -10.98
CA GLY A 66 -1.07 10.70 -9.62
C GLY A 66 -1.24 9.40 -8.86
N ILE A 67 -1.28 9.49 -7.53
CA ILE A 67 -1.53 8.34 -6.66
C ILE A 67 -2.94 8.44 -6.09
N THR A 68 -3.75 7.41 -6.33
CA THR A 68 -5.13 7.30 -5.82
C THR A 68 -5.53 5.83 -5.66
N GLY A 69 -6.60 5.59 -4.91
CA GLY A 69 -7.16 4.24 -4.76
C GLY A 69 -7.93 3.77 -5.99
N ILE A 70 -8.05 2.44 -6.15
CA ILE A 70 -8.91 1.80 -7.16
C ILE A 70 -10.34 2.32 -7.06
N ASP A 71 -10.84 2.52 -5.84
CA ASP A 71 -12.16 3.05 -5.51
C ASP A 71 -12.49 4.34 -6.26
N TRP A 72 -11.56 5.30 -6.26
CA TRP A 72 -11.79 6.59 -6.92
C TRP A 72 -11.64 6.51 -8.44
N ILE A 73 -10.86 5.57 -8.95
CA ILE A 73 -10.82 5.26 -10.39
C ILE A 73 -12.18 4.71 -10.82
N LEU A 74 -12.72 3.76 -10.06
CA LEU A 74 -14.03 3.15 -10.31
C LEU A 74 -15.19 4.15 -10.11
N GLU A 75 -15.17 4.93 -9.04
CA GLU A 75 -16.20 5.94 -8.78
C GLU A 75 -16.32 6.96 -9.91
N ASN A 76 -15.18 7.44 -10.41
CA ASN A 76 -15.11 8.46 -11.45
C ASN A 76 -15.17 7.88 -12.89
N ASP A 77 -15.26 6.57 -13.04
CA ASP A 77 -15.17 5.87 -14.34
C ASP A 77 -13.99 6.36 -15.18
N SER A 78 -12.82 6.47 -14.52
CA SER A 78 -11.65 7.16 -15.09
C SER A 78 -10.87 6.25 -16.01
N LYS A 79 -10.68 6.68 -17.27
CA LYS A 79 -9.80 6.01 -18.24
C LYS A 79 -8.37 6.50 -18.05
N VAL A 80 -7.59 5.73 -17.31
CA VAL A 80 -6.18 6.01 -16.98
C VAL A 80 -5.32 4.78 -17.20
N VAL A 81 -4.03 4.97 -17.42
CA VAL A 81 -3.06 3.89 -17.40
C VAL A 81 -2.63 3.65 -15.96
N VAL A 82 -2.70 2.42 -15.49
CA VAL A 82 -2.16 2.02 -14.18
C VAL A 82 -0.72 1.59 -14.38
N ALA A 83 0.23 2.39 -13.88
CA ALA A 83 1.65 2.11 -13.97
C ALA A 83 2.07 1.03 -12.97
N CYS A 84 1.61 1.12 -11.72
CA CYS A 84 1.82 0.07 -10.71
C CYS A 84 0.80 0.11 -9.58
N ASN A 85 0.66 -1.04 -8.91
CA ASN A 85 -0.06 -1.17 -7.65
C ASN A 85 0.88 -0.84 -6.49
N LEU A 86 0.35 -0.08 -5.53
CA LEU A 86 1.06 0.32 -4.31
C LEU A 86 0.25 -0.17 -3.12
N VAL A 87 0.55 -1.40 -2.65
CA VAL A 87 -0.22 -2.02 -1.57
C VAL A 87 0.22 -1.42 -0.24
N TYR A 88 -0.42 -0.35 0.16
CA TYR A 88 -0.34 0.26 1.50
C TYR A 88 -1.66 0.94 1.85
N ALA A 89 -1.93 1.10 3.15
CA ALA A 89 -3.07 1.82 3.66
C ALA A 89 -2.60 2.88 4.68
N LYS A 90 -3.54 3.45 5.43
CA LYS A 90 -3.22 4.44 6.46
C LYS A 90 -2.32 3.87 7.56
N SER A 91 -2.56 2.62 7.96
CA SER A 91 -1.91 1.98 9.12
C SER A 91 -1.35 0.60 8.81
N THR A 92 -1.63 0.01 7.66
CA THR A 92 -1.26 -1.37 7.30
C THR A 92 -0.69 -1.44 5.88
N LEU A 93 -0.05 -2.57 5.58
CA LEU A 93 0.37 -2.95 4.23
C LEU A 93 -0.63 -3.94 3.61
N GLN A 94 -1.92 -3.76 3.89
CA GLN A 94 -2.99 -4.59 3.35
C GLN A 94 -3.94 -3.74 2.53
N PRO A 95 -4.59 -4.30 1.50
CA PRO A 95 -5.67 -3.63 0.81
C PRO A 95 -6.81 -3.28 1.77
N THR A 96 -7.46 -2.16 1.53
CA THR A 96 -8.75 -1.86 2.14
C THR A 96 -9.87 -2.57 1.39
N ARG A 97 -11.02 -2.77 2.03
CA ARG A 97 -12.18 -3.37 1.39
C ARG A 97 -13.35 -2.41 1.42
N TRP A 98 -14.04 -2.28 0.29
CA TRP A 98 -15.34 -1.65 0.24
C TRP A 98 -16.41 -2.72 0.48
N VAL A 99 -17.21 -2.51 1.52
CA VAL A 99 -18.15 -3.51 2.02
C VAL A 99 -19.56 -2.94 2.09
N LEU A 100 -20.55 -3.80 1.81
CA LEU A 100 -21.95 -3.55 2.11
C LEU A 100 -22.19 -3.97 3.56
N ALA A 101 -22.66 -3.05 4.37
CA ALA A 101 -22.94 -3.29 5.76
C ALA A 101 -24.36 -2.82 6.15
N VAL A 102 -24.96 -3.54 7.06
CA VAL A 102 -26.31 -3.27 7.61
C VAL A 102 -26.25 -3.37 9.12
N ARG A 103 -27.29 -2.93 9.81
CA ARG A 103 -27.40 -3.15 11.26
C ARG A 103 -27.40 -4.64 11.58
N ALA A 104 -26.85 -4.99 12.73
CA ALA A 104 -26.76 -6.37 13.17
C ALA A 104 -28.15 -7.07 13.30
N ASP A 105 -29.19 -6.29 13.64
CA ASP A 105 -30.58 -6.76 13.75
C ASP A 105 -31.39 -6.69 12.43
N SER A 106 -30.77 -6.28 11.32
CA SER A 106 -31.42 -6.19 10.01
C SER A 106 -31.70 -7.58 9.43
N PRO A 107 -32.86 -7.79 8.76
CA PRO A 107 -33.16 -9.04 8.04
C PRO A 107 -32.41 -9.18 6.71
N ILE A 108 -31.67 -8.15 6.27
CA ILE A 108 -30.95 -8.14 4.99
C ILE A 108 -29.71 -9.02 5.10
N GLU A 109 -29.64 -10.09 4.35
CA GLU A 109 -28.51 -11.05 4.38
C GLU A 109 -27.63 -11.01 3.12
N ARG A 110 -28.17 -10.48 2.03
CA ARG A 110 -27.50 -10.41 0.72
C ARG A 110 -27.88 -9.13 -0.03
N PRO A 111 -27.15 -8.72 -1.06
CA PRO A 111 -27.43 -7.51 -1.84
C PRO A 111 -28.84 -7.47 -2.43
N GLU A 112 -29.40 -8.61 -2.83
CA GLU A 112 -30.73 -8.74 -3.43
C GLU A 112 -31.86 -8.33 -2.47
N ASP A 113 -31.65 -8.42 -1.16
CA ASP A 113 -32.64 -8.03 -0.14
C ASP A 113 -32.77 -6.49 -0.01
N LEU A 114 -31.98 -5.72 -0.77
CA LEU A 114 -32.00 -4.26 -0.81
C LEU A 114 -32.94 -3.67 -1.86
N GLU A 115 -33.71 -4.48 -2.56
CA GLU A 115 -34.71 -3.97 -3.53
C GLU A 115 -35.61 -2.91 -2.88
N GLY A 116 -35.72 -1.72 -3.50
CA GLY A 116 -36.51 -0.59 -3.05
C GLY A 116 -35.98 0.14 -1.80
N LYS A 117 -34.76 -0.19 -1.31
CA LYS A 117 -34.18 0.36 -0.08
C LYS A 117 -33.17 1.47 -0.33
N THR A 118 -32.71 2.10 0.75
CA THR A 118 -31.78 3.22 0.72
C THR A 118 -30.37 2.79 1.17
N VAL A 119 -29.35 3.14 0.38
CA VAL A 119 -27.93 2.88 0.66
C VAL A 119 -27.17 4.20 0.70
N ALA A 120 -26.41 4.45 1.78
CA ALA A 120 -25.54 5.62 1.90
C ALA A 120 -24.07 5.26 1.64
N THR A 121 -23.35 6.13 0.92
CA THR A 121 -21.95 5.88 0.55
C THR A 121 -21.24 7.13 0.03
N GLU A 122 -19.90 7.16 0.08
CA GLU A 122 -19.12 8.11 -0.72
C GLU A 122 -19.03 7.70 -2.20
N LEU A 123 -19.07 6.38 -2.51
CA LEU A 123 -18.96 5.82 -3.87
C LEU A 123 -20.33 5.71 -4.55
N VAL A 124 -20.97 6.85 -4.81
CA VAL A 124 -22.36 6.90 -5.32
C VAL A 124 -22.49 6.26 -6.69
N ASN A 125 -21.61 6.64 -7.64
CA ASN A 125 -21.71 6.16 -9.02
C ASN A 125 -21.34 4.69 -9.13
N TYR A 126 -20.30 4.25 -8.44
CA TYR A 126 -19.94 2.84 -8.37
C TYR A 126 -21.08 2.01 -7.78
N THR A 127 -21.63 2.44 -6.64
CA THR A 127 -22.70 1.70 -5.95
C THR A 127 -23.96 1.61 -6.81
N ARG A 128 -24.33 2.68 -7.52
CA ARG A 128 -25.44 2.63 -8.49
C ARG A 128 -25.18 1.60 -9.60
N ARG A 129 -23.99 1.60 -10.19
CA ARG A 129 -23.64 0.59 -11.22
C ARG A 129 -23.66 -0.82 -10.66
N TYR A 130 -23.10 -1.03 -9.46
CA TYR A 130 -23.06 -2.34 -8.80
C TYR A 130 -24.46 -2.97 -8.66
N PHE A 131 -25.47 -2.19 -8.23
CA PHE A 131 -26.84 -2.68 -8.07
C PHE A 131 -27.56 -2.76 -9.40
N ALA A 132 -27.38 -1.80 -10.29
CA ALA A 132 -27.99 -1.84 -11.63
C ALA A 132 -27.58 -3.05 -12.47
N GLU A 133 -26.29 -3.43 -12.42
CA GLU A 133 -25.75 -4.63 -13.09
C GLU A 133 -26.37 -5.94 -12.55
N ARG A 134 -26.94 -5.91 -11.35
CA ARG A 134 -27.65 -7.03 -10.69
C ARG A 134 -29.16 -6.97 -10.84
N GLY A 135 -29.67 -5.90 -11.48
CA GLY A 135 -31.10 -5.69 -11.65
C GLY A 135 -31.81 -5.33 -10.32
N ILE A 136 -31.11 -4.76 -9.35
CA ILE A 136 -31.65 -4.39 -8.04
C ILE A 136 -31.85 -2.88 -8.02
N ASP A 137 -33.09 -2.43 -7.78
CA ASP A 137 -33.40 -1.01 -7.66
C ASP A 137 -33.15 -0.52 -6.22
N VAL A 138 -32.20 0.41 -6.06
CA VAL A 138 -31.85 1.01 -4.77
C VAL A 138 -31.74 2.53 -4.87
N THR A 139 -32.14 3.23 -3.82
CA THR A 139 -31.88 4.66 -3.69
C THR A 139 -30.50 4.89 -3.08
N VAL A 140 -29.52 5.30 -3.90
CA VAL A 140 -28.16 5.58 -3.42
C VAL A 140 -28.01 7.05 -3.04
N GLN A 141 -27.68 7.32 -1.77
CA GLN A 141 -27.47 8.65 -1.21
C GLN A 141 -26.00 8.92 -0.95
N PHE A 142 -25.55 10.13 -1.28
CA PHE A 142 -24.21 10.58 -0.94
C PHE A 142 -24.06 10.76 0.58
N SER A 143 -22.97 10.25 1.14
CA SER A 143 -22.64 10.37 2.55
C SER A 143 -21.16 10.67 2.72
N TRP A 144 -20.85 11.83 3.30
CA TRP A 144 -19.50 12.20 3.64
C TRP A 144 -19.29 12.12 5.15
N GLY A 145 -18.52 11.12 5.58
CA GLY A 145 -18.20 10.91 6.99
C GLY A 145 -19.37 10.47 7.86
N ALA A 146 -19.06 9.80 8.95
CA ALA A 146 -20.03 9.23 9.89
C ALA A 146 -21.13 8.38 9.22
N THR A 147 -20.79 7.71 8.12
CA THR A 147 -21.74 6.92 7.33
C THR A 147 -22.32 5.78 8.15
N GLU A 148 -21.51 5.16 9.02
CA GLU A 148 -21.91 4.08 9.93
C GLU A 148 -23.01 4.54 10.89
N ALA A 149 -22.93 5.79 11.39
CA ALA A 149 -23.96 6.35 12.28
C ALA A 149 -25.31 6.46 11.60
N LYS A 150 -25.36 6.75 10.29
CA LYS A 150 -26.63 6.86 9.54
C LYS A 150 -27.37 5.52 9.52
N ALA A 151 -26.66 4.40 9.32
CA ALA A 151 -27.29 3.08 9.38
C ALA A 151 -27.66 2.70 10.82
N ALA A 152 -26.82 2.98 11.80
CA ALA A 152 -27.11 2.72 13.22
C ALA A 152 -28.39 3.45 13.68
N GLU A 153 -28.56 4.72 13.29
CA GLU A 153 -29.72 5.56 13.61
C GLU A 153 -30.93 5.34 12.68
N ARG A 154 -30.90 4.34 11.80
CA ARG A 154 -31.98 3.97 10.87
C ARG A 154 -32.35 5.07 9.87
N LEU A 155 -31.42 5.95 9.52
CA LEU A 155 -31.62 6.97 8.49
C LEU A 155 -31.51 6.38 7.08
N VAL A 156 -30.82 5.23 6.97
CA VAL A 156 -30.68 4.43 5.76
C VAL A 156 -30.73 2.93 6.11
N ASP A 157 -31.06 2.09 5.14
CA ASP A 157 -31.17 0.63 5.34
C ASP A 157 -29.80 -0.05 5.36
N ALA A 158 -28.86 0.46 4.55
CA ALA A 158 -27.51 -0.08 4.41
C ALA A 158 -26.50 1.03 4.10
N ILE A 159 -25.24 0.68 4.22
CA ILE A 159 -24.11 1.52 3.80
C ILE A 159 -23.15 0.73 2.91
N VAL A 160 -22.50 1.44 2.00
CA VAL A 160 -21.27 0.97 1.33
C VAL A 160 -20.14 1.84 1.85
N GLU A 161 -19.19 1.21 2.57
CA GLU A 161 -18.15 1.91 3.32
C GLU A 161 -16.81 1.19 3.23
N VAL A 162 -15.71 1.96 3.31
CA VAL A 162 -14.36 1.41 3.31
C VAL A 162 -13.97 0.91 4.70
N THR A 163 -13.27 -0.22 4.73
CA THR A 163 -12.73 -0.75 5.99
C THR A 163 -11.43 -1.54 5.78
N GLU A 164 -10.52 -1.45 6.74
CA GLU A 164 -9.34 -2.32 6.79
C GLU A 164 -9.69 -3.63 7.54
N THR A 165 -10.17 -3.52 8.77
CA THR A 165 -10.40 -4.66 9.68
C THR A 165 -11.88 -4.94 9.98
N GLY A 166 -12.77 -4.05 9.61
CA GLY A 166 -14.20 -4.08 9.97
C GLY A 166 -14.49 -3.68 11.42
N SER A 167 -13.49 -3.21 12.16
CA SER A 167 -13.65 -2.86 13.59
C SER A 167 -14.64 -1.70 13.79
N THR A 168 -14.56 -0.63 13.00
CA THR A 168 -15.46 0.52 13.06
C THR A 168 -16.90 0.11 12.76
N ILE A 169 -17.11 -0.72 11.75
CA ILE A 169 -18.42 -1.25 11.38
C ILE A 169 -19.05 -2.00 12.55
N ARG A 170 -18.30 -2.93 13.17
CA ARG A 170 -18.78 -3.68 14.34
C ARG A 170 -19.02 -2.80 15.56
N ALA A 171 -18.15 -1.80 15.80
CA ALA A 171 -18.28 -0.88 16.93
C ALA A 171 -19.59 -0.04 16.87
N HIS A 172 -20.12 0.20 15.68
CA HIS A 172 -21.41 0.89 15.47
C HIS A 172 -22.62 -0.07 15.38
N GLY A 173 -22.47 -1.34 15.80
CA GLY A 173 -23.54 -2.32 15.79
C GLY A 173 -23.98 -2.75 14.38
N LEU A 174 -23.07 -2.63 13.41
CA LEU A 174 -23.30 -3.07 12.03
C LEU A 174 -22.60 -4.40 11.75
N ARG A 175 -23.10 -5.12 10.75
CA ARG A 175 -22.45 -6.33 10.20
C ARG A 175 -22.23 -6.20 8.71
N ILE A 176 -21.16 -6.79 8.23
CA ILE A 176 -20.84 -6.87 6.81
C ILE A 176 -21.71 -7.96 6.17
N VAL A 177 -22.41 -7.62 5.09
CA VAL A 177 -23.23 -8.54 4.29
C VAL A 177 -22.43 -9.04 3.08
N ASN A 178 -21.68 -8.12 2.43
CA ASN A 178 -20.90 -8.45 1.25
C ASN A 178 -19.66 -7.57 1.17
N THR A 179 -18.59 -8.10 0.55
CA THR A 179 -17.44 -7.30 0.12
C THR A 179 -17.61 -7.02 -1.37
N LEU A 180 -17.65 -5.74 -1.74
CA LEU A 180 -17.84 -5.34 -3.13
C LEU A 180 -16.56 -5.52 -3.92
N PHE A 181 -15.45 -4.98 -3.40
CA PHE A 181 -14.11 -5.09 -3.98
C PHE A 181 -13.04 -4.69 -2.96
N GLU A 182 -11.79 -5.03 -3.29
CA GLU A 182 -10.60 -4.56 -2.56
C GLU A 182 -10.02 -3.32 -3.25
N SER A 183 -9.54 -2.36 -2.48
CA SER A 183 -8.89 -1.14 -2.95
C SER A 183 -7.53 -0.96 -2.32
N ASN A 184 -6.56 -0.60 -3.16
CA ASN A 184 -5.25 -0.13 -2.76
C ASN A 184 -4.84 1.07 -3.61
N PRO A 185 -3.93 1.92 -3.13
CA PRO A 185 -3.36 2.99 -3.94
C PRO A 185 -2.69 2.46 -5.20
N GLN A 186 -2.83 3.22 -6.28
CA GLN A 186 -2.22 2.96 -7.58
C GLN A 186 -1.53 4.22 -8.08
N LEU A 187 -0.41 4.05 -8.75
CA LEU A 187 0.18 5.11 -9.56
C LEU A 187 -0.50 5.08 -10.94
N ILE A 188 -1.31 6.09 -11.20
CA ILE A 188 -2.05 6.26 -12.44
C ILE A 188 -1.42 7.33 -13.30
N VAL A 189 -1.56 7.20 -14.63
CA VAL A 189 -0.90 8.06 -15.61
C VAL A 189 -1.90 8.46 -16.70
N HIS A 190 -1.83 9.72 -17.14
CA HIS A 190 -2.54 10.21 -18.31
C HIS A 190 -2.01 9.51 -19.57
N GLU A 191 -2.89 9.11 -20.47
CA GLU A 191 -2.53 8.36 -21.68
C GLU A 191 -1.43 9.05 -22.52
N ALA A 192 -1.56 10.35 -22.78
CA ALA A 192 -0.54 11.08 -23.53
C ALA A 192 0.80 11.19 -22.78
N ALA A 193 0.79 11.24 -21.45
CA ALA A 193 2.01 11.20 -20.66
C ALA A 193 2.68 9.82 -20.69
N TRP A 194 1.90 8.76 -20.75
CA TRP A 194 2.39 7.39 -20.89
C TRP A 194 3.00 7.13 -22.27
N LEU A 195 2.50 7.79 -23.32
CA LEU A 195 3.04 7.71 -24.67
C LEU A 195 4.30 8.57 -24.86
N ASP A 196 4.57 9.57 -24.02
CA ASP A 196 5.82 10.33 -24.01
C ASP A 196 6.96 9.47 -23.43
N PRO A 197 8.02 9.15 -24.22
CA PRO A 197 9.07 8.25 -23.75
C PRO A 197 9.80 8.73 -22.51
N TRP A 198 9.99 10.06 -22.35
CA TRP A 198 10.67 10.61 -21.18
C TRP A 198 9.79 10.54 -19.94
N LYS A 199 8.50 10.94 -20.04
CA LYS A 199 7.56 10.86 -18.90
C LYS A 199 7.37 9.42 -18.46
N ARG A 200 7.22 8.51 -19.42
CA ARG A 200 7.10 7.08 -19.14
C ARG A 200 8.33 6.56 -18.39
N ALA A 201 9.56 6.85 -18.87
CA ALA A 201 10.77 6.43 -18.17
C ALA A 201 10.85 6.98 -16.74
N LYS A 202 10.36 8.23 -16.52
CA LYS A 202 10.30 8.83 -15.18
C LYS A 202 9.26 8.14 -14.29
N VAL A 203 8.10 7.80 -14.84
CA VAL A 203 7.06 7.03 -14.14
C VAL A 203 7.55 5.62 -13.80
N ASP A 204 8.22 4.94 -14.75
CA ASP A 204 8.81 3.61 -14.52
C ASP A 204 9.85 3.64 -13.40
N GLN A 205 10.70 4.68 -13.34
CA GLN A 205 11.65 4.91 -12.25
C GLN A 205 10.94 5.05 -10.90
N ILE A 206 9.89 5.89 -10.85
CA ILE A 206 9.10 6.11 -9.63
C ILE A 206 8.44 4.79 -9.21
N SER A 207 7.79 4.09 -10.13
CA SER A 207 7.13 2.81 -9.88
C SER A 207 8.08 1.78 -9.27
N LEU A 208 9.26 1.60 -9.88
CA LEU A 208 10.27 0.65 -9.44
C LEU A 208 10.72 0.96 -8.01
N LEU A 209 11.04 2.22 -7.72
CA LEU A 209 11.60 2.60 -6.42
C LEU A 209 10.53 2.58 -5.31
N LEU A 210 9.28 2.97 -5.60
CA LEU A 210 8.17 2.88 -4.64
C LEU A 210 7.84 1.40 -4.31
N GLN A 211 7.77 0.54 -5.33
CA GLN A 211 7.53 -0.89 -5.13
C GLN A 211 8.67 -1.55 -4.33
N GLY A 212 9.93 -1.21 -4.65
CA GLY A 212 11.08 -1.71 -3.90
C GLY A 212 11.08 -1.28 -2.43
N ALA A 213 10.61 -0.05 -2.14
CA ALA A 213 10.45 0.43 -0.77
C ALA A 213 9.34 -0.33 -0.03
N LEU A 214 8.21 -0.62 -0.69
CA LEU A 214 7.11 -1.41 -0.10
C LEU A 214 7.55 -2.85 0.18
N VAL A 215 8.32 -3.47 -0.70
CA VAL A 215 8.87 -4.81 -0.45
C VAL A 215 9.78 -4.80 0.77
N ALA A 216 10.59 -3.76 0.94
CA ALA A 216 11.51 -3.62 2.07
C ALA A 216 10.82 -3.47 3.43
N GLU A 217 9.58 -2.93 3.47
CA GLU A 217 8.79 -2.76 4.71
C GLU A 217 8.53 -4.06 5.47
N THR A 218 8.56 -5.18 4.80
CA THR A 218 8.30 -6.51 5.38
C THR A 218 9.56 -7.34 5.53
N LYS A 219 10.74 -6.76 5.27
CA LYS A 219 12.01 -7.48 5.22
C LYS A 219 13.09 -6.79 6.02
N VAL A 220 14.01 -7.60 6.50
CA VAL A 220 15.23 -7.15 7.17
C VAL A 220 16.46 -7.80 6.55
N GLY A 221 17.56 -7.10 6.57
CA GLY A 221 18.87 -7.69 6.34
C GLY A 221 19.37 -8.36 7.61
N ILE A 222 19.89 -9.57 7.49
CA ILE A 222 20.56 -10.28 8.58
C ILE A 222 21.97 -10.64 8.16
N LYS A 223 22.92 -10.35 9.02
CA LYS A 223 24.33 -10.68 8.82
C LYS A 223 24.90 -11.34 10.05
N MET A 224 25.76 -12.33 9.87
CA MET A 224 26.38 -13.07 10.96
C MET A 224 27.73 -13.63 10.59
N ASN A 225 28.52 -13.97 11.60
CA ASN A 225 29.78 -14.71 11.42
C ASN A 225 29.57 -16.16 11.83
N VAL A 226 30.12 -17.09 11.03
CA VAL A 226 29.89 -18.52 11.18
C VAL A 226 31.22 -19.27 11.02
N PRO A 227 31.60 -20.14 11.97
CA PRO A 227 32.74 -21.06 11.74
C PRO A 227 32.41 -21.98 10.56
N ARG A 228 33.42 -22.33 9.76
CA ARG A 228 33.23 -23.22 8.59
C ARG A 228 32.52 -24.53 8.95
N ALA A 229 32.82 -25.09 10.10
CA ALA A 229 32.23 -26.34 10.60
C ALA A 229 30.72 -26.22 10.91
N SER A 230 30.20 -25.02 11.09
CA SER A 230 28.80 -24.75 11.37
C SER A 230 27.99 -24.24 10.16
N LEU A 231 28.66 -23.96 9.05
CA LEU A 231 28.05 -23.26 7.90
C LEU A 231 26.83 -23.97 7.35
N ASP A 232 26.91 -25.26 7.08
CA ASP A 232 25.82 -26.02 6.45
C ASP A 232 24.57 -26.07 7.33
N ARG A 233 24.77 -26.15 8.67
CA ARG A 233 23.65 -26.08 9.65
C ARG A 233 22.97 -24.72 9.68
N VAL A 234 23.78 -23.65 9.60
CA VAL A 234 23.28 -22.29 9.62
C VAL A 234 22.54 -21.98 8.31
N ILE A 235 23.10 -22.35 7.16
CA ILE A 235 22.48 -22.12 5.85
C ILE A 235 21.14 -22.84 5.74
N ALA A 236 21.04 -24.06 6.25
CA ALA A 236 19.79 -24.84 6.22
C ALA A 236 18.63 -24.18 6.98
N LEU A 237 18.91 -23.25 7.91
CA LEU A 237 17.89 -22.50 8.67
C LEU A 237 17.45 -21.20 7.97
N ILE A 238 18.25 -20.63 7.08
CA ILE A 238 18.02 -19.28 6.53
C ILE A 238 17.06 -19.33 5.34
N PRO A 239 15.86 -18.77 5.46
CA PRO A 239 14.98 -18.57 4.31
C PRO A 239 15.48 -17.35 3.52
N SER A 240 16.24 -17.59 2.45
CA SER A 240 16.80 -16.52 1.60
C SER A 240 15.87 -16.17 0.44
N LEU A 241 15.92 -14.91 -0.06
CA LEU A 241 15.22 -14.51 -1.29
C LEU A 241 15.65 -15.33 -2.50
N THR A 242 16.97 -15.50 -2.66
CA THR A 242 17.57 -16.32 -3.73
C THR A 242 18.53 -17.31 -3.09
N ALA A 243 19.60 -16.81 -2.47
CA ALA A 243 20.61 -17.57 -1.73
C ALA A 243 21.31 -16.61 -0.74
N PRO A 244 21.84 -17.10 0.40
CA PRO A 244 22.65 -16.26 1.27
C PRO A 244 23.98 -15.91 0.58
N THR A 245 24.45 -14.69 0.83
CA THR A 245 25.82 -14.31 0.44
C THR A 245 26.78 -14.84 1.47
N ILE A 246 27.87 -15.50 1.00
CA ILE A 246 28.91 -16.05 1.85
C ILE A 246 30.26 -15.44 1.44
N ALA A 247 30.99 -14.88 2.43
CA ALA A 247 32.32 -14.30 2.23
C ALA A 247 33.28 -14.76 3.33
N HIS A 248 34.55 -14.91 3.02
CA HIS A 248 35.60 -15.22 4.02
C HIS A 248 35.82 -14.00 4.92
N LEU A 249 35.97 -14.25 6.22
CA LEU A 249 36.45 -13.22 7.15
C LEU A 249 37.99 -13.12 7.04
N HIS A 250 38.49 -11.89 7.21
CA HIS A 250 39.93 -11.67 7.26
C HIS A 250 40.53 -12.41 8.47
N PRO A 251 41.57 -13.26 8.30
CA PRO A 251 42.19 -13.99 9.39
C PRO A 251 42.74 -13.01 10.45
N THR A 252 42.42 -13.26 11.70
CA THR A 252 42.94 -12.51 12.85
C THR A 252 43.44 -13.49 13.93
N ALA A 253 44.31 -13.05 14.83
CA ALA A 253 44.74 -13.87 15.96
C ALA A 253 43.60 -14.36 16.84
N ALA A 254 42.49 -13.61 16.91
CA ALA A 254 41.29 -13.96 17.67
C ALA A 254 40.52 -15.18 17.10
N LEU A 255 40.79 -15.55 15.85
CA LEU A 255 40.15 -16.70 15.21
C LEU A 255 40.95 -18.00 15.40
N HIS A 256 42.09 -17.97 16.12
CA HIS A 256 42.91 -19.12 16.47
C HIS A 256 43.23 -20.07 15.28
N GLY A 257 43.31 -19.53 14.07
CA GLY A 257 43.56 -20.31 12.85
C GLY A 257 42.34 -21.02 12.27
N GLU A 258 41.16 -20.87 12.85
CA GLU A 258 39.92 -21.40 12.29
C GLU A 258 39.42 -20.55 11.11
N GLU A 259 38.82 -21.20 10.12
CA GLU A 259 38.17 -20.54 9.00
C GLU A 259 36.80 -20.04 9.43
N TRP A 260 36.59 -18.75 9.29
CA TRP A 260 35.30 -18.08 9.57
C TRP A 260 34.75 -17.41 8.32
N LEU A 261 33.42 -17.43 8.23
CA LEU A 261 32.66 -16.93 7.11
C LEU A 261 31.66 -15.88 7.60
N SER A 262 31.48 -14.84 6.81
CA SER A 262 30.34 -13.91 6.93
C SER A 262 29.22 -14.45 6.08
N VAL A 263 28.05 -14.60 6.68
CA VAL A 263 26.80 -14.99 5.99
C VAL A 263 25.83 -13.81 6.07
N GLU A 264 25.29 -13.42 4.93
CA GLU A 264 24.33 -12.33 4.82
C GLU A 264 23.11 -12.77 4.00
N SER A 265 21.91 -12.39 4.44
CA SER A 265 20.67 -12.69 3.75
C SER A 265 19.62 -11.62 4.00
N VAL A 266 18.60 -11.59 3.14
CA VAL A 266 17.38 -10.81 3.32
C VAL A 266 16.26 -11.77 3.63
N ILE A 267 15.60 -11.56 4.77
CA ILE A 267 14.53 -12.42 5.30
C ILE A 267 13.27 -11.61 5.62
N ALA A 268 12.14 -12.29 5.80
CA ALA A 268 10.95 -11.63 6.32
C ALA A 268 11.16 -11.21 7.79
N GLU A 269 10.79 -9.99 8.15
CA GLU A 269 10.91 -9.47 9.52
C GLU A 269 10.18 -10.35 10.54
N THR A 270 9.01 -10.87 10.17
CA THR A 270 8.21 -11.77 11.04
C THR A 270 8.93 -13.07 11.40
N VAL A 271 9.89 -13.49 10.60
CA VAL A 271 10.67 -14.72 10.80
C VAL A 271 11.91 -14.45 11.66
N ALA A 272 12.47 -13.25 11.59
CA ALA A 272 13.76 -12.90 12.23
C ALA A 272 13.76 -13.22 13.74
N ARG A 273 12.69 -12.83 14.45
CA ARG A 273 12.57 -13.02 15.90
C ARG A 273 12.76 -14.47 16.34
N ASP A 274 12.17 -15.41 15.64
CA ASP A 274 12.20 -16.83 16.01
C ASP A 274 13.46 -17.52 15.44
N LEU A 275 13.96 -17.04 14.31
CA LEU A 275 15.14 -17.54 13.62
C LEU A 275 16.46 -17.21 14.34
N ILE A 276 16.63 -15.98 14.85
CA ILE A 276 17.87 -15.53 15.48
C ILE A 276 18.34 -16.45 16.62
N PRO A 277 17.50 -16.89 17.58
CA PRO A 277 17.89 -17.86 18.59
C PRO A 277 18.34 -19.22 18.02
N GLU A 278 17.74 -19.67 16.93
CA GLU A 278 18.11 -20.92 16.25
C GLU A 278 19.45 -20.83 15.57
N LEU A 279 19.71 -19.74 14.84
CA LEU A 279 21.00 -19.46 14.24
C LEU A 279 22.12 -19.44 15.27
N ARG A 280 21.87 -18.82 16.43
CA ARG A 280 22.85 -18.80 17.52
C ARG A 280 23.13 -20.21 18.07
N ARG A 281 22.11 -21.04 18.22
CA ARG A 281 22.29 -22.46 18.63
C ARG A 281 23.03 -23.28 17.57
N ALA A 282 22.87 -22.96 16.31
CA ALA A 282 23.57 -23.60 15.20
C ALA A 282 25.06 -23.20 15.08
N GLY A 283 25.51 -22.20 15.85
CA GLY A 283 26.89 -21.74 15.90
C GLY A 283 27.16 -20.38 15.26
N ALA A 284 26.13 -19.63 14.86
CA ALA A 284 26.30 -18.27 14.38
C ALA A 284 26.61 -17.31 15.55
N VAL A 285 27.50 -16.35 15.32
CA VAL A 285 27.84 -15.29 16.28
C VAL A 285 27.84 -13.93 15.61
N GLY A 286 27.81 -12.85 16.40
CA GLY A 286 27.82 -11.49 15.85
C GLY A 286 26.65 -11.24 14.91
N ILE A 287 25.46 -11.77 15.25
CA ILE A 287 24.26 -11.62 14.44
C ILE A 287 23.80 -10.18 14.51
N VAL A 288 23.67 -9.53 13.35
CA VAL A 288 23.19 -8.16 13.19
C VAL A 288 21.97 -8.18 12.31
N GLU A 289 20.88 -7.61 12.80
CA GLU A 289 19.68 -7.30 12.02
C GLU A 289 19.66 -5.81 11.70
N TYR A 290 19.26 -5.44 10.46
CA TYR A 290 19.18 -4.05 10.05
C TYR A 290 18.02 -3.83 9.06
N PRO A 291 17.35 -2.65 9.15
CA PRO A 291 16.26 -2.31 8.25
C PRO A 291 16.76 -2.06 6.83
N LEU A 292 15.89 -2.34 5.86
CA LEU A 292 16.16 -2.11 4.44
C LEU A 292 15.36 -0.90 3.94
N ASN A 293 15.96 -0.08 3.09
CA ASN A 293 15.23 1.02 2.44
C ASN A 293 14.48 0.54 1.20
N LYS A 294 15.10 -0.33 0.41
CA LYS A 294 14.54 -0.89 -0.84
C LYS A 294 15.08 -2.29 -1.08
N VAL A 295 14.19 -3.12 -1.65
CA VAL A 295 14.55 -4.44 -2.21
C VAL A 295 14.00 -4.46 -3.63
N LEU A 296 14.87 -4.63 -4.62
CA LEU A 296 14.56 -4.56 -6.05
C LEU A 296 14.85 -5.89 -6.74
#